data_bfad8cd02b8f39af219f40b04528657e
#
_entry.id   bfad8cd02b8f39af219f40b04528657e
#
_cell.length_a   1.000
_cell.length_b   1.000
_cell.length_c   1.000
_cell.angle_alpha   90.00
_cell.angle_beta   90.00
_cell.angle_gamma   90.00
#
_symmetry.space_group_name_H-M   'P 1'
#
loop_
_entity.id
_entity.type
_entity.pdbx_description
1 polymer ?
#
loop_
_entity_poly.entity_id
_entity_poly.type
_entity_poly.pdbx_seq_one_letter_code
_entity_poly.pdbx_strand_id
1 'polypeptide(L)'
;MVKEFISQLPPDKLTPFAKHPYRVQEDAAMDELVESIRVHGILSPLLARPKGESYELVSGHRRRLAAQKLGLPTVPVLVREMTDDEAVILMVDSNLQRENLLPSEKAFAYKMKLEAMKRQGQRTDLTSPQVAAKLRTDDEIAKQAGISGDTVRRYIRLTNLVPPLLQMVDDGRIAFSPAVELSYLTRDEQTELWDLIGREDATPSLSQALRMKQLSREAKLTPEVLYAILTEEKPNQKEQIRIKTESLRKYFPRNYSAQQMEREIIKLLEARYRAKDRGER
;
A
#
# COMPACT_ATOMS: atom_id res chain seq x y z
N MET A 1 -26.30 15.63 -22.44
CA MET A 1 -26.57 14.21 -22.19
C MET A 1 -25.31 13.44 -22.57
N VAL A 2 -24.78 12.63 -21.66
CA VAL A 2 -23.63 11.76 -21.97
C VAL A 2 -24.12 10.69 -22.94
N LYS A 3 -23.50 10.62 -24.13
CA LYS A 3 -23.83 9.55 -25.09
C LYS A 3 -23.20 8.26 -24.61
N GLU A 4 -24.04 7.30 -24.23
CA GLU A 4 -23.61 5.94 -23.87
C GLU A 4 -24.49 4.92 -24.60
N PHE A 5 -23.88 3.82 -25.05
CA PHE A 5 -24.57 2.72 -25.74
C PHE A 5 -23.80 1.42 -25.56
N ILE A 6 -24.50 0.31 -25.61
CA ILE A 6 -23.89 -1.01 -25.59
C ILE A 6 -23.62 -1.47 -27.03
N SER A 7 -22.40 -1.92 -27.29
CA SER A 7 -21.96 -2.45 -28.58
C SER A 7 -21.25 -3.78 -28.42
N GLN A 8 -21.34 -4.64 -29.43
CA GLN A 8 -20.56 -5.87 -29.52
C GLN A 8 -19.24 -5.54 -30.25
N LEU A 9 -18.13 -5.57 -29.56
CA LEU A 9 -16.82 -5.20 -30.11
C LEU A 9 -15.84 -6.37 -30.04
N PRO A 10 -14.99 -6.59 -31.04
CA PRO A 10 -13.87 -7.54 -30.95
C PRO A 10 -12.95 -7.16 -29.80
N PRO A 11 -12.48 -8.13 -28.96
CA PRO A 11 -11.57 -7.87 -27.86
C PRO A 11 -10.28 -7.14 -28.27
N ASP A 12 -9.83 -7.32 -29.51
CA ASP A 12 -8.61 -6.72 -30.04
C ASP A 12 -8.77 -5.22 -30.41
N LYS A 13 -9.99 -4.75 -30.61
CA LYS A 13 -10.27 -3.32 -30.75
C LYS A 13 -10.27 -2.54 -29.45
N LEU A 14 -10.17 -3.26 -28.30
CA LEU A 14 -10.12 -2.66 -26.97
C LEU A 14 -8.66 -2.52 -26.53
N THR A 15 -8.12 -1.31 -26.59
CA THR A 15 -6.77 -1.03 -26.11
C THR A 15 -6.77 -0.88 -24.60
N PRO A 16 -5.80 -1.45 -23.86
CA PRO A 16 -5.69 -1.22 -22.42
C PRO A 16 -5.52 0.26 -22.10
N PHE A 17 -6.03 0.69 -20.95
CA PHE A 17 -5.83 2.04 -20.46
C PHE A 17 -4.33 2.31 -20.23
N ALA A 18 -3.82 3.42 -20.79
CA ALA A 18 -2.42 3.79 -20.62
C ALA A 18 -2.11 4.03 -19.12
N LYS A 19 -1.00 3.49 -18.62
CA LYS A 19 -0.57 3.61 -17.21
C LYS A 19 -1.54 3.00 -16.21
N HIS A 20 -2.24 1.92 -16.58
CA HIS A 20 -3.13 1.19 -15.69
C HIS A 20 -2.35 0.69 -14.45
N PRO A 21 -2.72 1.09 -13.22
CA PRO A 21 -1.92 0.80 -12.02
C PRO A 21 -2.07 -0.64 -11.54
N TYR A 22 -3.12 -1.35 -11.97
CA TYR A 22 -3.47 -2.68 -11.49
C TYR A 22 -2.88 -3.76 -12.40
N ARG A 23 -2.26 -4.76 -11.82
CA ARG A 23 -1.73 -5.91 -12.56
C ARG A 23 -2.87 -6.88 -12.90
N VAL A 24 -2.95 -7.29 -14.16
CA VAL A 24 -3.82 -8.41 -14.54
C VAL A 24 -3.02 -9.69 -14.32
N GLN A 25 -3.32 -10.39 -13.23
CA GLN A 25 -2.65 -11.65 -12.88
C GLN A 25 -3.36 -12.83 -13.55
N GLU A 26 -2.56 -13.78 -14.03
CA GLU A 26 -3.00 -15.09 -14.48
C GLU A 26 -2.94 -16.06 -13.29
N ASP A 27 -3.97 -16.05 -12.48
CA ASP A 27 -4.11 -16.80 -11.24
C ASP A 27 -5.32 -17.77 -11.34
N ALA A 28 -5.51 -18.61 -10.34
CA ALA A 28 -6.66 -19.54 -10.27
C ALA A 28 -8.00 -18.80 -10.43
N ALA A 29 -8.14 -17.59 -9.91
CA ALA A 29 -9.34 -16.77 -10.07
C ALA A 29 -9.52 -16.27 -11.53
N MET A 30 -8.45 -16.25 -12.34
CA MET A 30 -8.57 -16.02 -13.79
C MET A 30 -9.14 -17.26 -14.48
N ASP A 31 -8.69 -18.45 -14.09
CA ASP A 31 -9.19 -19.71 -14.68
C ASP A 31 -10.67 -19.92 -14.36
N GLU A 32 -11.09 -19.63 -13.12
CA GLU A 32 -12.51 -19.62 -12.73
C GLU A 32 -13.32 -18.61 -13.56
N LEU A 33 -12.78 -17.41 -13.81
CA LEU A 33 -13.44 -16.40 -14.63
C LEU A 33 -13.56 -16.85 -16.09
N VAL A 34 -12.53 -17.49 -16.66
CA VAL A 34 -12.57 -18.04 -18.01
C VAL A 34 -13.66 -19.11 -18.11
N GLU A 35 -13.73 -20.02 -17.13
CA GLU A 35 -14.77 -21.07 -17.10
C GLU A 35 -16.18 -20.46 -16.94
N SER A 36 -16.35 -19.48 -16.06
CA SER A 36 -17.62 -18.79 -15.90
C SER A 36 -18.08 -18.09 -17.19
N ILE A 37 -17.15 -17.43 -17.90
CA ILE A 37 -17.47 -16.78 -19.18
C ILE A 37 -17.78 -17.81 -20.27
N ARG A 38 -17.12 -18.97 -20.25
CA ARG A 38 -17.41 -20.05 -21.19
C ARG A 38 -18.83 -20.57 -21.05
N VAL A 39 -19.33 -20.71 -19.81
CA VAL A 39 -20.65 -21.27 -19.52
C VAL A 39 -21.76 -20.22 -19.66
N HIS A 40 -21.56 -19.02 -19.13
CA HIS A 40 -22.61 -18.01 -18.98
C HIS A 40 -22.43 -16.78 -19.88
N GLY A 41 -21.32 -16.70 -20.62
CA GLY A 41 -20.95 -15.48 -21.33
C GLY A 41 -20.54 -14.33 -20.39
N ILE A 42 -20.39 -13.15 -20.95
CA ILE A 42 -20.07 -11.93 -20.20
C ILE A 42 -21.37 -11.27 -19.73
N LEU A 43 -21.75 -11.51 -18.48
CA LEU A 43 -23.01 -11.00 -17.90
C LEU A 43 -23.01 -9.47 -17.70
N SER A 44 -21.85 -8.87 -17.38
CA SER A 44 -21.70 -7.43 -17.21
C SER A 44 -20.83 -6.87 -18.32
N PRO A 45 -21.28 -5.87 -19.10
CA PRO A 45 -20.48 -5.32 -20.18
C PRO A 45 -19.18 -4.71 -19.68
N LEU A 46 -18.15 -4.73 -20.52
CA LEU A 46 -16.92 -3.97 -20.31
C LEU A 46 -17.23 -2.49 -20.46
N LEU A 47 -16.42 -1.59 -19.86
CA LEU A 47 -16.55 -0.15 -20.03
C LEU A 47 -15.38 0.36 -20.86
N ALA A 48 -15.68 1.04 -21.95
CA ALA A 48 -14.67 1.65 -22.82
C ALA A 48 -15.11 3.06 -23.29
N ARG A 49 -14.14 3.83 -23.74
CA ARG A 49 -14.38 5.13 -24.38
C ARG A 49 -13.82 5.16 -25.81
N PRO A 50 -14.37 5.96 -26.71
CA PRO A 50 -13.78 6.17 -28.03
C PRO A 50 -12.40 6.83 -27.91
N LYS A 51 -11.43 6.34 -28.71
CA LYS A 51 -10.08 6.93 -28.78
C LYS A 51 -9.52 6.77 -30.21
N GLY A 52 -9.71 7.78 -31.03
CA GLY A 52 -9.42 7.71 -32.46
C GLY A 52 -10.30 6.66 -33.14
N GLU A 53 -9.68 5.74 -33.88
CA GLU A 53 -10.37 4.63 -34.57
C GLU A 53 -10.55 3.37 -33.68
N SER A 54 -10.08 3.41 -32.42
CA SER A 54 -10.16 2.31 -31.46
C SER A 54 -10.93 2.72 -30.21
N TYR A 55 -11.06 1.78 -29.26
CA TYR A 55 -11.68 2.03 -27.95
C TYR A 55 -10.67 1.79 -26.86
N GLU A 56 -10.56 2.71 -25.91
CA GLU A 56 -9.73 2.55 -24.72
C GLU A 56 -10.55 1.93 -23.60
N LEU A 57 -10.09 0.78 -23.09
CA LEU A 57 -10.78 0.01 -22.05
C LEU A 57 -10.56 0.67 -20.68
N VAL A 58 -11.64 1.14 -20.06
CA VAL A 58 -11.62 1.78 -18.74
C VAL A 58 -11.83 0.76 -17.62
N SER A 59 -12.71 -0.23 -17.83
CA SER A 59 -12.96 -1.30 -16.85
C SER A 59 -13.26 -2.63 -17.55
N GLY A 60 -12.87 -3.75 -16.91
CA GLY A 60 -13.10 -5.09 -17.42
C GLY A 60 -11.88 -5.75 -18.05
N HIS A 61 -10.66 -5.36 -17.71
CA HIS A 61 -9.41 -5.92 -18.25
C HIS A 61 -9.31 -7.43 -18.10
N ARG A 62 -9.72 -8.01 -16.95
CA ARG A 62 -9.75 -9.47 -16.74
C ARG A 62 -10.75 -10.14 -17.66
N ARG A 63 -11.96 -9.58 -17.84
CA ARG A 63 -12.98 -10.10 -18.77
C ARG A 63 -12.54 -10.06 -20.22
N ARG A 64 -11.84 -8.98 -20.63
CA ARG A 64 -11.21 -8.89 -21.95
C ARG A 64 -10.19 -10.01 -22.16
N LEU A 65 -9.27 -10.20 -21.20
CA LEU A 65 -8.25 -11.26 -21.29
C LEU A 65 -8.89 -12.66 -21.33
N ALA A 66 -9.88 -12.92 -20.50
CA ALA A 66 -10.63 -14.17 -20.51
C ALA A 66 -11.34 -14.42 -21.86
N ALA A 67 -11.95 -13.39 -22.43
CA ALA A 67 -12.57 -13.46 -23.77
C ALA A 67 -11.56 -13.76 -24.87
N GLN A 68 -10.35 -13.18 -24.80
CA GLN A 68 -9.26 -13.49 -25.73
C GLN A 68 -8.77 -14.93 -25.59
N LYS A 69 -8.62 -15.45 -24.35
CA LYS A 69 -8.27 -16.85 -24.09
C LYS A 69 -9.30 -17.83 -24.66
N LEU A 70 -10.59 -17.45 -24.63
CA LEU A 70 -11.70 -18.24 -25.18
C LEU A 70 -11.88 -18.06 -26.69
N GLY A 71 -11.16 -17.14 -27.33
CA GLY A 71 -11.33 -16.86 -28.77
C GLY A 71 -12.69 -16.26 -29.12
N LEU A 72 -13.34 -15.53 -28.18
CA LEU A 72 -14.65 -14.94 -28.45
C LEU A 72 -14.52 -13.87 -29.54
N PRO A 73 -15.39 -13.91 -30.58
CA PRO A 73 -15.34 -12.97 -31.69
C PRO A 73 -15.69 -11.54 -31.26
N THR A 74 -16.61 -11.41 -30.32
CA THR A 74 -17.06 -10.11 -29.75
C THR A 74 -17.36 -10.22 -28.28
N VAL A 75 -17.31 -9.07 -27.60
CA VAL A 75 -17.71 -8.91 -26.19
C VAL A 75 -18.66 -7.70 -26.04
N PRO A 76 -19.60 -7.76 -25.08
CA PRO A 76 -20.48 -6.62 -24.82
C PRO A 76 -19.69 -5.49 -24.14
N VAL A 77 -19.71 -4.30 -24.71
CA VAL A 77 -19.00 -3.11 -24.25
C VAL A 77 -19.95 -1.95 -24.10
N LEU A 78 -20.04 -1.36 -22.93
CA LEU A 78 -20.65 -0.08 -22.71
C LEU A 78 -19.66 1.00 -23.19
N VAL A 79 -19.96 1.62 -24.30
CA VAL A 79 -19.17 2.72 -24.87
C VAL A 79 -19.76 4.03 -24.33
N ARG A 80 -18.89 4.82 -23.67
CA ARG A 80 -19.26 6.10 -23.07
C ARG A 80 -18.22 7.15 -23.44
N GLU A 81 -18.69 8.30 -23.95
CA GLU A 81 -17.83 9.47 -24.16
C GLU A 81 -17.43 10.05 -22.79
N MET A 82 -16.13 10.18 -22.56
CA MET A 82 -15.57 10.75 -21.32
C MET A 82 -14.18 11.34 -21.57
N THR A 83 -13.82 12.31 -20.77
CA THR A 83 -12.48 12.91 -20.74
C THR A 83 -11.44 11.96 -20.16
N ASP A 84 -10.15 12.28 -20.30
CA ASP A 84 -9.06 11.50 -19.69
C ASP A 84 -9.18 11.45 -18.16
N ASP A 85 -9.53 12.57 -17.53
CA ASP A 85 -9.67 12.65 -16.08
C ASP A 85 -10.87 11.84 -15.56
N GLU A 86 -12.03 11.90 -16.26
CA GLU A 86 -13.19 11.07 -15.93
C GLU A 86 -12.90 9.59 -16.08
N ALA A 87 -12.17 9.20 -17.13
CA ALA A 87 -11.77 7.82 -17.36
C ALA A 87 -10.83 7.30 -16.24
N VAL A 88 -9.86 8.12 -15.81
CA VAL A 88 -8.99 7.79 -14.67
C VAL A 88 -9.80 7.59 -13.39
N ILE A 89 -10.72 8.52 -13.07
CA ILE A 89 -11.52 8.45 -11.84
C ILE A 89 -12.38 7.19 -11.86
N LEU A 90 -13.11 6.91 -12.94
CA LEU A 90 -13.94 5.71 -13.08
C LEU A 90 -13.13 4.41 -13.01
N MET A 91 -11.96 4.37 -13.66
CA MET A 91 -11.06 3.22 -13.59
C MET A 91 -10.61 2.94 -12.16
N VAL A 92 -10.18 3.97 -11.44
CA VAL A 92 -9.73 3.83 -10.05
C VAL A 92 -10.88 3.39 -9.16
N ASP A 93 -12.05 4.03 -9.24
CA ASP A 93 -13.21 3.72 -8.40
C ASP A 93 -13.73 2.30 -8.61
N SER A 94 -13.74 1.82 -9.85
CA SER A 94 -14.15 0.45 -10.16
C SER A 94 -13.20 -0.63 -9.62
N ASN A 95 -11.97 -0.27 -9.25
CA ASN A 95 -10.96 -1.21 -8.77
C ASN A 95 -10.64 -1.06 -7.28
N LEU A 96 -10.78 0.15 -6.68
CA LEU A 96 -10.45 0.37 -5.26
C LEU A 96 -11.28 -0.47 -4.28
N GLN A 97 -12.44 -0.98 -4.71
CA GLN A 97 -13.30 -1.84 -3.89
C GLN A 97 -12.82 -3.31 -3.84
N ARG A 98 -11.75 -3.66 -4.57
CA ARG A 98 -11.19 -5.01 -4.52
C ARG A 98 -10.48 -5.25 -3.20
N GLU A 99 -10.72 -6.37 -2.55
CA GLU A 99 -10.17 -6.71 -1.24
C GLU A 99 -8.63 -6.90 -1.27
N ASN A 100 -8.08 -7.44 -2.36
CA ASN A 100 -6.68 -7.87 -2.46
C ASN A 100 -5.82 -6.96 -3.36
N LEU A 101 -5.92 -5.63 -3.19
CA LEU A 101 -5.02 -4.71 -3.88
C LEU A 101 -3.69 -4.59 -3.16
N LEU A 102 -2.60 -4.68 -3.93
CA LEU A 102 -1.25 -4.45 -3.43
C LEU A 102 -1.07 -3.01 -2.94
N PRO A 103 -0.20 -2.78 -1.94
CA PRO A 103 0.13 -1.43 -1.48
C PRO A 103 0.56 -0.48 -2.60
N SER A 104 1.37 -0.95 -3.55
CA SER A 104 1.80 -0.18 -4.72
C SER A 104 0.61 0.18 -5.63
N GLU A 105 -0.30 -0.76 -5.89
CA GLU A 105 -1.49 -0.52 -6.72
C GLU A 105 -2.38 0.56 -6.10
N LYS A 106 -2.63 0.50 -4.78
CA LYS A 106 -3.36 1.55 -4.04
C LYS A 106 -2.64 2.89 -4.12
N ALA A 107 -1.31 2.89 -3.98
CA ALA A 107 -0.50 4.10 -4.02
C ALA A 107 -0.62 4.83 -5.36
N PHE A 108 -0.42 4.12 -6.47
CA PHE A 108 -0.53 4.70 -7.82
C PHE A 108 -1.98 5.06 -8.16
N ALA A 109 -2.96 4.25 -7.76
CA ALA A 109 -4.37 4.53 -7.98
C ALA A 109 -4.81 5.84 -7.30
N TYR A 110 -4.50 6.00 -6.01
CA TYR A 110 -4.81 7.25 -5.29
C TYR A 110 -4.08 8.45 -5.89
N LYS A 111 -2.82 8.30 -6.29
CA LYS A 111 -2.06 9.37 -6.96
C LYS A 111 -2.73 9.79 -8.26
N MET A 112 -3.06 8.85 -9.12
CA MET A 112 -3.71 9.12 -10.41
C MET A 112 -5.07 9.80 -10.21
N LYS A 113 -5.89 9.33 -9.28
CA LYS A 113 -7.19 9.92 -8.96
C LYS A 113 -7.05 11.34 -8.43
N LEU A 114 -6.11 11.57 -7.50
CA LEU A 114 -5.82 12.90 -6.95
C LEU A 114 -5.42 13.88 -8.04
N GLU A 115 -4.54 13.47 -8.96
CA GLU A 115 -4.09 14.30 -10.08
C GLU A 115 -5.24 14.61 -11.05
N ALA A 116 -6.08 13.63 -11.37
CA ALA A 116 -7.24 13.82 -12.24
C ALA A 116 -8.26 14.78 -11.63
N MET A 117 -8.62 14.60 -10.36
CA MET A 117 -9.56 15.48 -9.66
C MET A 117 -9.02 16.91 -9.53
N LYS A 118 -7.72 17.11 -9.28
CA LYS A 118 -7.11 18.45 -9.27
C LYS A 118 -7.21 19.14 -10.62
N ARG A 119 -6.99 18.44 -11.74
CA ARG A 119 -7.14 19.00 -13.09
C ARG A 119 -8.58 19.38 -13.39
N GLN A 120 -9.56 18.58 -12.98
CA GLN A 120 -10.98 18.91 -13.11
C GLN A 120 -11.34 20.15 -12.28
N GLY A 121 -10.87 20.24 -11.03
CA GLY A 121 -11.11 21.41 -10.17
C GLY A 121 -10.55 22.70 -10.75
N GLN A 122 -9.37 22.68 -11.37
CA GLN A 122 -8.78 23.84 -12.03
C GLN A 122 -9.59 24.33 -13.24
N ARG A 123 -10.26 23.43 -13.96
CA ARG A 123 -11.12 23.79 -15.10
C ARG A 123 -12.44 24.49 -14.69
N THR A 124 -12.93 24.18 -13.49
CA THR A 124 -14.15 24.80 -12.94
C THR A 124 -13.89 26.14 -12.27
N ASP A 125 -12.67 26.40 -11.76
CA ASP A 125 -12.33 27.64 -11.05
C ASP A 125 -12.14 28.87 -11.94
N LEU A 126 -12.21 28.74 -13.27
CA LEU A 126 -12.16 29.87 -14.21
C LEU A 126 -13.40 30.76 -14.17
N THR A 127 -14.42 30.40 -13.41
CA THR A 127 -15.73 31.11 -13.41
C THR A 127 -16.21 31.65 -12.06
N SER A 128 -15.48 31.50 -10.95
CA SER A 128 -15.88 32.07 -9.65
C SER A 128 -14.74 32.23 -8.66
N PRO A 129 -14.39 33.44 -8.24
CA PRO A 129 -13.51 33.68 -7.11
C PRO A 129 -14.35 33.76 -5.83
N GLN A 130 -14.66 32.65 -5.19
CA GLN A 130 -15.13 32.66 -3.81
C GLN A 130 -14.60 31.50 -3.03
N VAL A 131 -13.88 31.86 -1.98
CA VAL A 131 -13.30 31.14 -0.87
C VAL A 131 -14.39 30.31 -0.14
N ALA A 132 -14.77 29.19 -0.69
CA ALA A 132 -15.33 28.10 0.11
C ALA A 132 -14.12 27.27 0.56
N ALA A 133 -14.07 26.90 1.84
CA ALA A 133 -13.05 25.99 2.37
C ALA A 133 -13.05 24.73 1.51
N LYS A 134 -12.14 24.67 0.53
CA LYS A 134 -11.96 23.51 -0.33
C LYS A 134 -11.60 22.36 0.60
N LEU A 135 -12.54 21.44 0.82
CA LEU A 135 -12.22 20.12 1.27
C LEU A 135 -11.02 19.68 0.44
N ARG A 136 -9.94 19.31 1.08
CA ARG A 136 -8.76 18.84 0.35
C ARG A 136 -9.21 17.69 -0.53
N THR A 137 -8.77 17.64 -1.77
CA THR A 137 -9.15 16.59 -2.72
C THR A 137 -8.80 15.18 -2.19
N ASP A 138 -7.75 15.08 -1.35
CA ASP A 138 -7.40 13.86 -0.64
C ASP A 138 -8.45 13.43 0.41
N ASP A 139 -9.13 14.38 1.08
CA ASP A 139 -10.20 14.07 2.02
C ASP A 139 -11.48 13.61 1.30
N GLU A 140 -11.74 14.11 0.10
CA GLU A 140 -12.85 13.66 -0.74
C GLU A 140 -12.62 12.21 -1.23
N ILE A 141 -11.39 11.89 -1.69
CA ILE A 141 -11.00 10.52 -2.05
C ILE A 141 -11.14 9.60 -0.83
N ALA A 142 -10.69 10.05 0.34
CA ALA A 142 -10.74 9.32 1.58
C ALA A 142 -12.17 8.97 1.99
N LYS A 143 -13.09 9.94 1.89
CA LYS A 143 -14.51 9.73 2.18
C LYS A 143 -15.13 8.66 1.28
N GLN A 144 -14.81 8.69 -0.02
CA GLN A 144 -15.29 7.68 -0.97
C GLN A 144 -14.72 6.28 -0.72
N ALA A 145 -13.46 6.22 -0.25
CA ALA A 145 -12.76 4.96 0.05
C ALA A 145 -13.02 4.44 1.48
N GLY A 146 -13.73 5.18 2.34
CA GLY A 146 -13.99 4.80 3.73
C GLY A 146 -12.75 4.83 4.63
N ILE A 147 -11.74 5.64 4.30
CA ILE A 147 -10.46 5.78 5.05
C ILE A 147 -10.19 7.25 5.40
N SER A 148 -9.12 7.54 6.13
CA SER A 148 -8.72 8.92 6.43
C SER A 148 -7.92 9.56 5.29
N GLY A 149 -7.99 10.90 5.14
CA GLY A 149 -7.16 11.65 4.18
C GLY A 149 -5.66 11.45 4.43
N ASP A 150 -5.26 11.29 5.71
CA ASP A 150 -3.88 10.94 6.05
C ASP A 150 -3.47 9.59 5.48
N THR A 151 -4.35 8.59 5.54
CA THR A 151 -4.10 7.26 4.94
C THR A 151 -3.91 7.37 3.43
N VAL A 152 -4.73 8.17 2.73
CA VAL A 152 -4.57 8.42 1.28
C VAL A 152 -3.20 9.05 1.00
N ARG A 153 -2.81 10.10 1.76
CA ARG A 153 -1.49 10.75 1.62
C ARG A 153 -0.34 9.77 1.85
N ARG A 154 -0.44 8.92 2.85
CA ARG A 154 0.57 7.88 3.15
C ARG A 154 0.70 6.86 2.04
N TYR A 155 -0.41 6.40 1.45
CA TYR A 155 -0.35 5.53 0.25
C TYR A 155 0.33 6.23 -0.91
N ILE A 156 -0.08 7.46 -1.26
CA ILE A 156 0.52 8.24 -2.34
C ILE A 156 2.02 8.40 -2.11
N ARG A 157 2.44 8.57 -0.86
CA ARG A 157 3.86 8.72 -0.52
C ARG A 157 4.71 7.52 -0.93
N LEU A 158 4.18 6.28 -0.92
CA LEU A 158 4.88 5.08 -1.37
C LEU A 158 5.34 5.17 -2.84
N THR A 159 4.68 5.97 -3.68
CA THR A 159 5.09 6.16 -5.08
C THR A 159 6.47 6.82 -5.23
N ASN A 160 7.07 7.33 -4.14
CA ASN A 160 8.41 7.89 -4.12
C ASN A 160 9.49 6.84 -3.77
N LEU A 161 9.12 5.62 -3.42
CA LEU A 161 10.08 4.54 -3.24
C LEU A 161 10.67 4.11 -4.60
N VAL A 162 11.95 3.71 -4.57
CA VAL A 162 12.55 3.02 -5.72
C VAL A 162 11.84 1.68 -5.95
N PRO A 163 11.71 1.22 -7.22
CA PRO A 163 10.93 0.02 -7.54
C PRO A 163 11.27 -1.23 -6.70
N PRO A 164 12.56 -1.54 -6.41
CA PRO A 164 12.89 -2.70 -5.59
C PRO A 164 12.34 -2.63 -4.15
N LEU A 165 12.43 -1.46 -3.49
CA LEU A 165 11.87 -1.27 -2.15
C LEU A 165 10.34 -1.34 -2.16
N LEU A 166 9.70 -0.77 -3.19
CA LEU A 166 8.25 -0.84 -3.34
C LEU A 166 7.77 -2.28 -3.55
N GLN A 167 8.52 -3.08 -4.33
CA GLN A 167 8.23 -4.52 -4.48
C GLN A 167 8.32 -5.25 -3.14
N MET A 168 9.32 -4.93 -2.29
CA MET A 168 9.42 -5.52 -0.95
C MET A 168 8.24 -5.16 -0.04
N VAL A 169 7.58 -4.03 -0.26
CA VAL A 169 6.33 -3.68 0.44
C VAL A 169 5.18 -4.54 -0.06
N ASP A 170 5.08 -4.75 -1.37
CA ASP A 170 4.06 -5.63 -1.97
C ASP A 170 4.22 -7.09 -1.52
N ASP A 171 5.47 -7.55 -1.37
CA ASP A 171 5.81 -8.89 -0.87
C ASP A 171 5.63 -9.04 0.66
N GLY A 172 5.27 -7.95 1.37
CA GLY A 172 5.11 -7.95 2.83
C GLY A 172 6.43 -8.01 3.62
N ARG A 173 7.60 -7.93 2.98
CA ARG A 173 8.92 -7.92 3.61
C ARG A 173 9.17 -6.62 4.38
N ILE A 174 8.70 -5.50 3.87
CA ILE A 174 8.70 -4.19 4.55
C ILE A 174 7.26 -3.82 4.87
N ALA A 175 6.97 -3.57 6.14
CA ALA A 175 5.64 -3.15 6.57
C ALA A 175 5.30 -1.73 6.06
N PHE A 176 4.00 -1.43 5.91
CA PHE A 176 3.51 -0.17 5.36
C PHE A 176 4.06 1.08 6.07
N SER A 177 4.07 1.09 7.41
CA SER A 177 4.50 2.28 8.16
C SER A 177 6.00 2.59 8.01
N PRO A 178 6.93 1.63 8.17
CA PRO A 178 8.33 1.85 7.82
C PRO A 178 8.51 2.32 6.37
N ALA A 179 7.82 1.70 5.41
CA ALA A 179 7.93 2.04 3.99
C ALA A 179 7.56 3.51 3.71
N VAL A 180 6.52 4.03 4.37
CA VAL A 180 6.15 5.46 4.27
C VAL A 180 7.28 6.36 4.75
N GLU A 181 7.95 6.01 5.86
CA GLU A 181 9.08 6.79 6.38
C GLU A 181 10.31 6.70 5.46
N LEU A 182 10.60 5.53 4.92
CA LEU A 182 11.70 5.32 3.96
C LEU A 182 11.49 6.08 2.64
N SER A 183 10.26 6.34 2.24
CA SER A 183 9.96 7.13 1.04
C SER A 183 10.39 8.60 1.13
N TYR A 184 10.86 9.06 2.28
CA TYR A 184 11.43 10.40 2.48
C TYR A 184 12.95 10.46 2.23
N LEU A 185 13.61 9.32 2.11
CA LEU A 185 15.02 9.21 1.77
C LEU A 185 15.24 9.64 0.32
N THR A 186 16.45 10.09 -0.01
CA THR A 186 16.86 10.34 -1.39
C THR A 186 16.89 9.02 -2.18
N ARG A 187 16.92 9.10 -3.52
CA ARG A 187 16.99 7.90 -4.36
C ARG A 187 18.27 7.11 -4.14
N ASP A 188 19.38 7.78 -3.92
CA ASP A 188 20.68 7.15 -3.67
C ASP A 188 20.69 6.41 -2.33
N GLU A 189 20.19 7.06 -1.27
CA GLU A 189 20.02 6.43 0.06
C GLU A 189 19.07 5.22 0.01
N GLN A 190 17.99 5.30 -0.76
CA GLN A 190 17.06 4.18 -0.94
C GLN A 190 17.72 3.00 -1.69
N THR A 191 18.55 3.28 -2.69
CA THR A 191 19.26 2.25 -3.45
C THR A 191 20.30 1.57 -2.56
N GLU A 192 21.07 2.35 -1.80
CA GLU A 192 22.04 1.81 -0.83
C GLU A 192 21.34 0.96 0.25
N LEU A 193 20.20 1.44 0.76
CA LEU A 193 19.40 0.68 1.73
C LEU A 193 18.93 -0.66 1.14
N TRP A 194 18.48 -0.69 -0.12
CA TRP A 194 18.04 -1.91 -0.77
C TRP A 194 19.19 -2.91 -0.90
N ASP A 195 20.39 -2.46 -1.30
CA ASP A 195 21.59 -3.30 -1.37
C ASP A 195 21.99 -3.87 0.00
N LEU A 196 21.91 -3.03 1.05
CA LEU A 196 22.18 -3.45 2.43
C LEU A 196 21.16 -4.49 2.93
N ILE A 197 19.87 -4.31 2.66
CA ILE A 197 18.82 -5.28 3.00
C ILE A 197 19.10 -6.65 2.35
N GLY A 198 19.58 -6.64 1.10
CA GLY A 198 19.94 -7.88 0.38
C GLY A 198 21.16 -8.59 0.98
N ARG A 199 22.16 -7.83 1.47
CA ARG A 199 23.38 -8.37 2.08
C ARG A 199 23.17 -8.91 3.47
N GLU A 200 22.42 -8.18 4.29
CA GLU A 200 22.25 -8.47 5.74
C GLU A 200 20.97 -9.29 6.03
N ASP A 201 20.15 -9.58 5.04
CA ASP A 201 18.80 -10.19 5.18
C ASP A 201 17.97 -9.57 6.30
N ALA A 202 18.08 -8.25 6.47
CA ALA A 202 17.44 -7.48 7.53
C ALA A 202 16.61 -6.35 6.93
N THR A 203 15.36 -6.17 7.39
CA THR A 203 14.48 -5.08 6.98
C THR A 203 14.32 -4.06 8.10
N PRO A 204 14.25 -2.75 7.83
CA PRO A 204 14.16 -1.75 8.88
C PRO A 204 12.84 -1.78 9.63
N SER A 205 12.91 -1.65 10.95
CA SER A 205 11.75 -1.39 11.82
C SER A 205 11.26 0.05 11.65
N LEU A 206 10.07 0.37 12.18
CA LEU A 206 9.55 1.74 12.14
C LEU A 206 10.47 2.74 12.86
N SER A 207 11.05 2.38 14.01
CA SER A 207 11.98 3.23 14.75
C SER A 207 13.27 3.50 13.97
N GLN A 208 13.81 2.49 13.30
CA GLN A 208 14.97 2.61 12.42
C GLN A 208 14.65 3.50 11.20
N ALA A 209 13.50 3.29 10.55
CA ALA A 209 13.06 4.10 9.41
C ALA A 209 12.87 5.58 9.78
N LEU A 210 12.32 5.88 10.96
CA LEU A 210 12.20 7.25 11.48
C LEU A 210 13.56 7.90 11.70
N ARG A 211 14.53 7.17 12.28
CA ARG A 211 15.92 7.68 12.46
C ARG A 211 16.60 7.92 11.13
N MET A 212 16.50 6.98 10.18
CA MET A 212 17.04 7.15 8.82
C MET A 212 16.48 8.40 8.16
N LYS A 213 15.15 8.61 8.20
CA LYS A 213 14.48 9.81 7.68
C LYS A 213 15.01 11.10 8.35
N GLN A 214 15.19 11.10 9.67
CA GLN A 214 15.71 12.28 10.37
C GLN A 214 17.14 12.60 9.91
N LEU A 215 18.03 11.60 9.88
CA LEU A 215 19.42 11.76 9.47
C LEU A 215 19.54 12.15 7.98
N SER A 216 18.68 11.62 7.11
CA SER A 216 18.60 12.03 5.71
C SER A 216 18.25 13.53 5.57
N ARG A 217 17.28 14.02 6.34
CA ARG A 217 16.93 15.45 6.37
C ARG A 217 18.08 16.35 6.85
N GLU A 218 18.93 15.83 7.73
CA GLU A 218 20.13 16.51 8.25
C GLU A 218 21.36 16.32 7.35
N ALA A 219 21.23 15.63 6.22
CA ALA A 219 22.32 15.23 5.33
C ALA A 219 23.45 14.45 6.05
N LYS A 220 23.09 13.66 7.07
CA LYS A 220 24.00 12.85 7.89
C LYS A 220 23.83 11.34 7.67
N LEU A 221 22.97 10.90 6.76
CA LEU A 221 22.73 9.50 6.49
C LEU A 221 23.76 8.96 5.49
N THR A 222 24.95 8.61 6.00
CA THR A 222 25.98 7.96 5.18
C THR A 222 25.74 6.45 5.08
N PRO A 223 26.38 5.73 4.12
CA PRO A 223 26.27 4.26 4.02
C PRO A 223 26.67 3.54 5.31
N GLU A 224 27.68 4.02 6.04
CA GLU A 224 28.13 3.44 7.31
C GLU A 224 27.06 3.62 8.40
N VAL A 225 26.40 4.78 8.43
CA VAL A 225 25.29 5.06 9.36
C VAL A 225 24.07 4.22 9.03
N LEU A 226 23.73 4.06 7.73
CA LEU A 226 22.68 3.16 7.27
C LEU A 226 22.92 1.73 7.74
N TYR A 227 24.15 1.22 7.52
CA TYR A 227 24.56 -0.12 7.96
C TYR A 227 24.42 -0.26 9.48
N ALA A 228 24.97 0.69 10.26
CA ALA A 228 24.90 0.64 11.72
C ALA A 228 23.44 0.60 12.24
N ILE A 229 22.55 1.42 11.65
CA ILE A 229 21.13 1.44 12.04
C ILE A 229 20.43 0.12 11.66
N LEU A 230 20.69 -0.41 10.46
CA LEU A 230 20.01 -1.61 9.96
C LEU A 230 20.39 -2.85 10.78
N THR A 231 21.67 -2.96 11.19
CA THR A 231 22.23 -4.10 11.91
C THR A 231 22.08 -4.00 13.44
N GLU A 232 21.56 -2.89 13.97
CA GLU A 232 21.24 -2.79 15.40
C GLU A 232 20.26 -3.89 15.84
N GLU A 233 20.52 -4.49 17.01
CA GLU A 233 19.55 -5.39 17.65
C GLU A 233 18.19 -4.73 17.82
N LYS A 234 17.18 -5.28 17.18
CA LYS A 234 15.81 -4.77 17.32
C LYS A 234 15.28 -5.04 18.72
N PRO A 235 14.54 -4.10 19.34
CA PRO A 235 13.95 -4.32 20.67
C PRO A 235 13.10 -5.59 20.78
N ASN A 236 12.50 -6.03 19.66
CA ASN A 236 11.68 -7.25 19.60
C ASN A 236 12.51 -8.55 19.48
N GLN A 237 13.83 -8.46 19.22
CA GLN A 237 14.75 -9.61 19.16
C GLN A 237 15.42 -9.88 20.50
N LYS A 238 15.32 -8.96 21.48
CA LYS A 238 15.77 -9.20 22.84
C LYS A 238 14.84 -10.22 23.49
N GLU A 239 15.40 -11.30 24.01
CA GLU A 239 14.63 -12.24 24.82
C GLU A 239 13.94 -11.49 25.95
N GLN A 240 12.63 -11.53 25.98
CA GLN A 240 11.82 -10.89 27.01
C GLN A 240 10.92 -11.92 27.66
N ILE A 241 11.09 -12.10 28.96
CA ILE A 241 10.15 -12.88 29.76
C ILE A 241 9.01 -11.94 30.17
N ARG A 242 7.82 -12.12 29.58
CA ARG A 242 6.62 -11.35 29.94
C ARG A 242 5.79 -12.11 30.96
N ILE A 243 5.77 -11.64 32.19
CA ILE A 243 4.90 -12.17 33.24
C ILE A 243 3.72 -11.22 33.42
N LYS A 244 2.47 -11.76 33.39
CA LYS A 244 1.28 -10.95 33.64
C LYS A 244 1.34 -10.38 35.06
N THR A 245 1.18 -9.07 35.20
CA THR A 245 1.20 -8.36 36.51
C THR A 245 0.18 -8.96 37.47
N GLU A 246 -0.99 -9.39 37.00
CA GLU A 246 -2.03 -10.05 37.76
C GLU A 246 -1.53 -11.34 38.46
N SER A 247 -0.70 -12.11 37.79
CA SER A 247 -0.11 -13.35 38.32
C SER A 247 0.90 -13.08 39.44
N LEU A 248 1.52 -11.91 39.42
CA LEU A 248 2.49 -11.49 40.44
C LEU A 248 1.82 -10.76 41.62
N ARG A 249 0.66 -10.13 41.39
CA ARG A 249 -0.04 -9.29 42.39
C ARG A 249 -0.27 -9.97 43.73
N LYS A 250 -0.56 -11.26 43.74
CA LYS A 250 -0.80 -12.04 44.98
C LYS A 250 0.44 -12.19 45.88
N TYR A 251 1.65 -11.95 45.34
CA TYR A 251 2.90 -12.06 46.11
C TYR A 251 3.46 -10.73 46.58
N PHE A 252 2.83 -9.60 46.18
CA PHE A 252 3.30 -8.25 46.49
C PHE A 252 2.23 -7.38 47.16
N PRO A 253 2.61 -6.40 47.97
CA PRO A 253 1.70 -5.43 48.55
C PRO A 253 0.91 -4.68 47.48
N ARG A 254 -0.35 -4.29 47.78
CA ARG A 254 -1.24 -3.63 46.80
C ARG A 254 -0.71 -2.30 46.25
N ASN A 255 0.14 -1.61 46.99
CA ASN A 255 0.72 -0.32 46.65
C ASN A 255 2.02 -0.41 45.80
N TYR A 256 2.52 -1.65 45.53
CA TYR A 256 3.73 -1.82 44.69
C TYR A 256 3.43 -1.50 43.22
N SER A 257 4.28 -0.67 42.61
CA SER A 257 4.30 -0.46 41.16
C SER A 257 4.96 -1.66 40.42
N ALA A 258 4.72 -1.78 39.10
CA ALA A 258 5.34 -2.82 38.30
C ALA A 258 6.88 -2.80 38.41
N GLN A 259 7.47 -1.59 38.42
CA GLN A 259 8.93 -1.42 38.56
C GLN A 259 9.45 -1.83 39.94
N GLN A 260 8.67 -1.64 40.99
CA GLN A 260 9.04 -2.09 42.35
C GLN A 260 8.98 -3.62 42.47
N MET A 261 7.96 -4.25 41.85
CA MET A 261 7.86 -5.71 41.79
C MET A 261 9.04 -6.32 41.01
N GLU A 262 9.40 -5.75 39.87
CA GLU A 262 10.54 -6.18 39.06
C GLU A 262 11.87 -6.14 39.85
N ARG A 263 12.16 -5.02 40.52
CA ARG A 263 13.37 -4.85 41.36
C ARG A 263 13.43 -5.89 42.46
N GLU A 264 12.32 -6.17 43.10
CA GLU A 264 12.27 -7.14 44.21
C GLU A 264 12.45 -8.57 43.68
N ILE A 265 11.88 -8.92 42.53
CA ILE A 265 12.11 -10.22 41.87
C ILE A 265 13.59 -10.40 41.54
N ILE A 266 14.23 -9.38 40.96
CA ILE A 266 15.67 -9.44 40.62
C ILE A 266 16.50 -9.70 41.88
N LYS A 267 16.24 -8.96 42.99
CA LYS A 267 16.94 -9.17 44.27
C LYS A 267 16.79 -10.59 44.81
N LEU A 268 15.58 -11.14 44.76
CA LEU A 268 15.30 -12.50 45.21
C LEU A 268 16.04 -13.55 44.36
N LEU A 269 16.08 -13.36 43.05
CA LEU A 269 16.80 -14.23 42.13
C LEU A 269 18.33 -14.15 42.35
N GLU A 270 18.87 -12.95 42.56
CA GLU A 270 20.29 -12.75 42.90
C GLU A 270 20.65 -13.42 44.23
N ALA A 271 19.82 -13.26 45.25
CA ALA A 271 20.04 -13.90 46.54
C ALA A 271 20.04 -15.45 46.43
N ARG A 272 19.09 -15.99 45.66
CA ARG A 272 19.02 -17.43 45.36
C ARG A 272 20.23 -17.92 44.58
N TYR A 273 20.68 -17.20 43.58
CA TYR A 273 21.86 -17.54 42.80
C TYR A 273 23.12 -17.59 43.66
N ARG A 274 23.36 -16.57 44.53
CA ARG A 274 24.48 -16.52 45.47
C ARG A 274 24.42 -17.64 46.50
N ALA A 275 23.21 -18.05 46.92
CA ALA A 275 23.08 -19.18 47.86
C ALA A 275 23.43 -20.51 47.19
N LYS A 276 23.06 -20.69 45.91
CA LYS A 276 23.43 -21.89 45.14
C LYS A 276 24.94 -21.98 44.90
N ASP A 277 25.58 -20.89 44.55
CA ASP A 277 27.01 -20.79 44.26
C ASP A 277 27.88 -21.07 45.52
N ARG A 278 27.32 -20.80 46.73
CA ARG A 278 27.98 -21.17 48.02
C ARG A 278 27.74 -22.60 48.45
N GLY A 279 26.73 -23.29 47.93
CA GLY A 279 26.39 -24.66 48.27
C GLY A 279 27.05 -25.72 47.38
N GLU A 280 27.69 -25.31 46.29
CA GLU A 280 28.45 -26.19 45.39
C GLU A 280 29.97 -26.20 45.70
N ARG A 281 30.41 -25.69 46.86
CA ARG A 281 31.77 -25.82 47.38
C ARG A 281 31.76 -26.79 48.59
#